data_10f6987dcb81e6ae4431df8247d6db5e
#
_entry.id   10f6987dcb81e6ae4431df8247d6db5e
#
_cell.length_a   1.000
_cell.length_b   1.000
_cell.length_c   1.000
_cell.angle_alpha   90.00
_cell.angle_beta   90.00
_cell.angle_gamma   90.00
#
_symmetry.space_group_name_H-M   'P 1'
#
loop_
_entity.id
_entity.type
_entity.pdbx_description
1 polymer ?
#
loop_
_entity_poly.entity_id
_entity_poly.type
_entity_poly.pdbx_seq_one_letter_code
_entity_poly.pdbx_strand_id
1 'polypeptide(L)'
;NEWIILTEPTCRPENDKWLMTMARNCKEPNHLVLGYVAFEEGTKGVRRFESIRKAYYLLRRAQHSYGYRTHMPNVAFRKSDFMKEQGYQGNLEFVRGEYDFLVNKYAPCGETAVELDCDAWLTHDAPSNKSWHNAHLYLQASRKSLDRAASMRTLMFFDHLMPHISLIASIAVLAYGILTQDWIMTGCAG
;
A
#
# COMPACT_ATOMS: atom_id res chain seq x y z
N ASN A 1 26.04 -9.80 6.23
CA ASN A 1 25.06 -8.75 5.92
C ASN A 1 23.85 -8.91 6.82
N GLU A 2 23.49 -7.85 7.55
CA GLU A 2 22.37 -7.84 8.51
C GLU A 2 21.04 -7.50 7.81
N TRP A 3 21.09 -6.84 6.66
CA TRP A 3 19.91 -6.39 5.94
C TRP A 3 19.64 -7.19 4.67
N ILE A 4 18.36 -7.43 4.40
CA ILE A 4 17.84 -8.05 3.19
C ILE A 4 16.92 -7.04 2.53
N ILE A 5 17.11 -6.78 1.22
CA ILE A 5 16.23 -5.96 0.41
C ILE A 5 15.49 -6.87 -0.55
N LEU A 6 14.16 -6.76 -0.58
CA LEU A 6 13.28 -7.57 -1.41
C LEU A 6 12.51 -6.71 -2.41
N THR A 7 12.41 -7.25 -3.61
CA THR A 7 11.53 -6.77 -4.67
C THR A 7 11.03 -7.93 -5.52
N GLU A 8 10.10 -7.69 -6.44
CA GLU A 8 9.63 -8.71 -7.40
C GLU A 8 10.33 -8.57 -8.76
N PRO A 9 10.42 -9.66 -9.56
CA PRO A 9 10.99 -9.62 -10.91
C PRO A 9 10.25 -8.68 -11.88
N THR A 10 9.00 -8.35 -11.58
CA THR A 10 8.17 -7.38 -12.34
C THR A 10 8.43 -5.93 -11.96
N CYS A 11 9.32 -5.69 -10.98
CA CYS A 11 9.72 -4.36 -10.56
C CYS A 11 11.12 -4.02 -11.10
N ARG A 12 11.27 -2.81 -11.61
CA ARG A 12 12.54 -2.29 -12.14
C ARG A 12 12.92 -1.00 -11.40
N PRO A 13 14.19 -0.83 -10.97
CA PRO A 13 14.64 0.46 -10.46
C PRO A 13 14.50 1.56 -11.52
N GLU A 14 14.08 2.73 -11.08
CA GLU A 14 14.01 3.93 -11.95
C GLU A 14 15.42 4.41 -12.32
N ASN A 15 16.39 4.17 -11.45
CA ASN A 15 17.79 4.50 -11.68
C ASN A 15 18.74 3.55 -10.92
N ASP A 16 20.04 3.70 -11.14
CA ASP A 16 21.12 2.88 -10.57
C ASP A 16 21.38 3.14 -9.07
N LYS A 17 20.81 4.20 -8.51
CA LYS A 17 20.99 4.57 -7.10
C LYS A 17 20.01 3.89 -6.14
N TRP A 18 19.01 3.19 -6.65
CA TRP A 18 17.95 2.56 -5.85
C TRP A 18 18.49 1.82 -4.63
N LEU A 19 19.42 0.90 -4.84
CA LEU A 19 19.97 0.08 -3.75
C LEU A 19 20.68 0.93 -2.70
N MET A 20 21.47 1.92 -3.14
CA MET A 20 22.21 2.81 -2.26
C MET A 20 21.26 3.69 -1.44
N THR A 21 20.19 4.19 -2.07
CA THR A 21 19.22 5.07 -1.41
C THR A 21 18.40 4.29 -0.39
N MET A 22 17.93 3.09 -0.71
CA MET A 22 17.28 2.19 0.26
C MET A 22 18.22 1.86 1.44
N ALA A 23 19.50 1.59 1.15
CA ALA A 23 20.48 1.23 2.17
C ALA A 23 20.80 2.36 3.16
N ARG A 24 20.57 3.64 2.83
CA ARG A 24 20.77 4.77 3.76
C ARG A 24 19.94 4.63 5.05
N ASN A 25 18.77 4.03 4.94
CA ASN A 25 17.87 3.80 6.06
C ASN A 25 18.08 2.44 6.74
N CYS A 26 18.95 1.58 6.19
CA CYS A 26 19.28 0.28 6.77
C CYS A 26 20.29 0.41 7.94
N LYS A 27 19.90 1.12 8.98
CA LYS A 27 20.71 1.42 10.17
C LYS A 27 19.86 1.53 11.42
N GLU A 28 20.48 1.47 12.60
CA GLU A 28 19.79 1.74 13.87
C GLU A 28 19.15 3.14 13.88
N PRO A 29 17.95 3.30 14.47
CA PRO A 29 17.17 2.27 15.18
C PRO A 29 16.18 1.49 14.27
N ASN A 30 16.30 1.59 12.94
CA ASN A 30 15.38 0.98 12.01
C ASN A 30 15.51 -0.56 11.98
N HIS A 31 14.39 -1.23 11.84
CA HIS A 31 14.28 -2.66 11.64
C HIS A 31 13.61 -3.01 10.30
N LEU A 32 12.86 -2.06 9.76
CA LEU A 32 12.13 -2.18 8.51
C LEU A 32 12.26 -0.90 7.69
N VAL A 33 12.42 -1.01 6.39
CA VAL A 33 12.41 0.12 5.45
C VAL A 33 11.40 -0.18 4.35
N LEU A 34 10.47 0.75 4.11
CA LEU A 34 9.47 0.66 3.06
C LEU A 34 9.75 1.71 1.99
N GLY A 35 9.90 1.28 0.75
CA GLY A 35 10.05 2.16 -0.41
C GLY A 35 8.74 2.27 -1.22
N TYR A 36 8.69 3.25 -2.11
CA TYR A 36 7.59 3.45 -3.03
C TYR A 36 7.79 2.67 -4.33
N VAL A 37 6.69 2.22 -4.92
CA VAL A 37 6.65 1.58 -6.24
C VAL A 37 5.55 2.23 -7.07
N ALA A 38 5.89 2.73 -8.24
CA ALA A 38 4.95 3.24 -9.23
C ALA A 38 4.54 2.15 -10.23
N PHE A 39 3.41 2.30 -10.89
CA PHE A 39 3.13 1.55 -12.10
C PHE A 39 3.70 2.27 -13.33
N GLU A 40 4.11 1.51 -14.33
CA GLU A 40 4.57 2.08 -15.59
C GLU A 40 3.47 2.94 -16.26
N GLU A 41 3.88 3.88 -17.11
CA GLU A 41 3.02 4.91 -17.70
C GLU A 41 1.82 4.36 -18.48
N GLY A 42 1.94 3.20 -19.12
CA GLY A 42 0.87 2.54 -19.87
C GLY A 42 -0.26 1.95 -19.01
N THR A 43 -0.15 2.01 -17.67
CA THR A 43 -1.16 1.43 -16.78
C THR A 43 -2.44 2.27 -16.76
N LYS A 44 -3.62 1.60 -16.78
CA LYS A 44 -4.94 2.24 -16.69
C LYS A 44 -5.02 3.22 -15.52
N GLY A 45 -5.53 4.43 -15.76
CA GLY A 45 -5.57 5.52 -14.78
C GLY A 45 -6.22 5.15 -13.45
N VAL A 46 -7.31 4.37 -13.47
CA VAL A 46 -7.98 3.88 -12.25
C VAL A 46 -7.03 3.03 -11.38
N ARG A 47 -6.22 2.17 -11.98
CA ARG A 47 -5.26 1.32 -11.24
C ARG A 47 -4.11 2.14 -10.67
N ARG A 48 -3.61 3.11 -11.44
CA ARG A 48 -2.60 4.06 -10.95
C ARG A 48 -3.13 4.85 -9.76
N PHE A 49 -4.32 5.39 -9.88
CA PHE A 49 -4.96 6.13 -8.78
C PHE A 49 -5.14 5.28 -7.53
N GLU A 50 -5.66 4.05 -7.68
CA GLU A 50 -5.82 3.12 -6.56
C GLU A 50 -4.47 2.79 -5.90
N SER A 51 -3.42 2.56 -6.70
CA SER A 51 -2.08 2.29 -6.20
C SER A 51 -1.50 3.47 -5.41
N ILE A 52 -1.60 4.69 -5.94
CA ILE A 52 -1.13 5.91 -5.28
C ILE A 52 -1.89 6.14 -3.96
N ARG A 53 -3.22 6.02 -3.99
CA ARG A 53 -4.05 6.15 -2.79
C ARG A 53 -3.66 5.13 -1.71
N LYS A 54 -3.46 3.87 -2.11
CA LYS A 54 -3.03 2.79 -1.23
C LYS A 54 -1.64 3.05 -0.65
N ALA A 55 -0.68 3.48 -1.49
CA ALA A 55 0.65 3.85 -1.05
C ALA A 55 0.60 4.99 -0.03
N TYR A 56 -0.16 6.05 -0.31
CA TYR A 56 -0.32 7.17 0.62
C TYR A 56 -0.76 6.71 2.01
N TYR A 57 -1.82 5.92 2.12
CA TYR A 57 -2.30 5.46 3.43
C TYR A 57 -1.32 4.54 4.13
N LEU A 58 -0.74 3.60 3.43
CA LEU A 58 0.14 2.59 4.04
C LEU A 58 1.49 3.16 4.45
N LEU A 59 2.13 3.95 3.59
CA LEU A 59 3.43 4.55 3.87
C LEU A 59 3.31 5.64 4.93
N ARG A 60 2.28 6.50 4.85
CA ARG A 60 2.02 7.51 5.90
C ARG A 60 1.75 6.86 7.25
N ARG A 61 1.00 5.74 7.28
CA ARG A 61 0.80 5.00 8.53
C ARG A 61 2.11 4.48 9.09
N ALA A 62 2.96 3.94 8.25
CA ALA A 62 4.27 3.42 8.65
C ALA A 62 5.20 4.51 9.20
N GLN A 63 5.11 5.75 8.70
CA GLN A 63 5.87 6.90 9.20
C GLN A 63 5.44 7.34 10.62
N HIS A 64 4.16 7.19 10.97
CA HIS A 64 3.61 7.69 12.23
C HIS A 64 3.36 6.60 13.26
N SER A 65 3.47 5.35 12.88
CA SER A 65 3.16 4.19 13.73
C SER A 65 3.80 2.94 13.11
N TYR A 66 3.45 1.77 13.61
CA TYR A 66 3.90 0.51 13.03
C TYR A 66 3.33 0.29 11.63
N GLY A 67 4.17 -0.19 10.71
CA GLY A 67 3.75 -0.64 9.40
C GLY A 67 2.66 -1.70 9.51
N TYR A 68 1.57 -1.56 8.75
CA TYR A 68 0.50 -2.54 8.70
C TYR A 68 0.75 -3.58 7.61
N ARG A 69 1.10 -3.12 6.43
CA ARG A 69 1.50 -3.90 5.26
C ARG A 69 2.20 -3.00 4.24
N THR A 70 2.82 -3.57 3.24
CA THR A 70 3.34 -2.79 2.13
C THR A 70 2.25 -2.52 1.08
N HIS A 71 2.43 -1.49 0.26
CA HIS A 71 1.57 -1.29 -0.90
C HIS A 71 2.02 -2.13 -2.09
N MET A 72 3.34 -2.31 -2.25
CA MET A 72 4.01 -3.12 -3.27
C MET A 72 5.42 -3.52 -2.80
N PRO A 73 6.08 -4.48 -3.44
CA PRO A 73 7.34 -5.07 -2.98
C PRO A 73 8.56 -4.16 -3.21
N ASN A 74 8.81 -3.26 -2.30
CA ASN A 74 10.05 -2.49 -2.15
C ASN A 74 10.34 -2.37 -0.65
N VAL A 75 10.93 -3.42 -0.08
CA VAL A 75 11.02 -3.61 1.37
C VAL A 75 12.42 -4.05 1.75
N ALA A 76 12.99 -3.41 2.77
CA ALA A 76 14.19 -3.91 3.44
C ALA A 76 13.89 -4.25 4.90
N PHE A 77 14.50 -5.30 5.43
CA PHE A 77 14.32 -5.75 6.81
C PHE A 77 15.59 -6.40 7.35
N ARG A 78 15.68 -6.49 8.68
CA ARG A 78 16.80 -7.16 9.34
C ARG A 78 16.70 -8.66 9.26
N LYS A 79 17.81 -9.30 8.88
CA LYS A 79 17.94 -10.74 8.83
C LYS A 79 17.76 -11.38 10.20
N SER A 80 18.29 -10.76 11.25
CA SER A 80 18.15 -11.24 12.64
C SER A 80 16.69 -11.35 13.06
N ASP A 81 15.85 -10.34 12.73
CA ASP A 81 14.43 -10.36 13.04
C ASP A 81 13.71 -11.47 12.28
N PHE A 82 14.05 -11.64 11.00
CA PHE A 82 13.50 -12.69 10.16
C PHE A 82 13.78 -14.10 10.74
N MET A 83 15.01 -14.32 11.20
CA MET A 83 15.40 -15.61 11.79
C MET A 83 14.74 -15.83 13.15
N LYS A 84 14.68 -14.81 14.00
CA LYS A 84 14.06 -14.85 15.32
C LYS A 84 12.58 -15.17 15.25
N GLU A 85 11.87 -14.55 14.31
CA GLU A 85 10.43 -14.67 14.13
C GLU A 85 10.03 -15.83 13.18
N GLN A 86 10.95 -16.74 12.90
CA GLN A 86 10.71 -17.94 12.08
C GLN A 86 10.26 -17.67 10.63
N GLY A 87 10.71 -16.57 10.07
CA GLY A 87 10.50 -16.25 8.65
C GLY A 87 9.03 -16.11 8.25
N TYR A 88 8.62 -16.86 7.26
CA TYR A 88 7.25 -16.84 6.70
C TYR A 88 6.31 -17.90 7.31
N GLN A 89 6.64 -18.48 8.45
CA GLN A 89 5.89 -19.63 8.98
C GLN A 89 4.38 -19.37 9.11
N GLY A 90 3.97 -18.16 9.51
CA GLY A 90 2.55 -17.81 9.62
C GLY A 90 1.86 -17.45 8.30
N ASN A 91 2.59 -17.47 7.15
CA ASN A 91 2.02 -17.17 5.83
C ASN A 91 1.96 -18.37 4.89
N LEU A 92 2.43 -19.55 5.31
CA LEU A 92 2.58 -20.72 4.43
C LEU A 92 1.25 -21.27 3.89
N GLU A 93 0.13 -20.97 4.53
CA GLU A 93 -1.21 -21.36 4.08
C GLU A 93 -1.75 -20.49 2.92
N PHE A 94 -1.12 -19.35 2.63
CA PHE A 94 -1.56 -18.42 1.61
C PHE A 94 -0.70 -18.52 0.35
N VAL A 95 -1.33 -18.43 -0.81
CA VAL A 95 -0.65 -18.45 -2.11
C VAL A 95 0.24 -17.22 -2.32
N ARG A 96 -0.19 -16.09 -1.72
CA ARG A 96 0.52 -14.80 -1.71
C ARG A 96 0.25 -14.05 -0.41
N GLY A 97 0.93 -12.93 -0.21
CA GLY A 97 0.79 -12.09 0.98
C GLY A 97 2.06 -12.05 1.82
N GLU A 98 3.14 -12.67 1.33
CA GLU A 98 4.43 -12.77 1.99
C GLU A 98 5.00 -11.40 2.38
N TYR A 99 4.90 -10.40 1.51
CA TYR A 99 5.38 -9.04 1.79
C TYR A 99 4.53 -8.33 2.85
N ASP A 100 3.20 -8.47 2.75
CA ASP A 100 2.27 -7.90 3.72
C ASP A 100 2.46 -8.53 5.09
N PHE A 101 2.62 -9.86 5.13
CA PHE A 101 2.91 -10.60 6.34
C PHE A 101 4.24 -10.16 6.98
N LEU A 102 5.31 -10.07 6.18
CA LEU A 102 6.62 -9.63 6.63
C LEU A 102 6.56 -8.24 7.28
N VAL A 103 5.97 -7.27 6.59
CA VAL A 103 5.81 -5.90 7.13
C VAL A 103 4.96 -5.92 8.39
N ASN A 104 3.87 -6.66 8.41
CA ASN A 104 2.97 -6.73 9.55
C ASN A 104 3.64 -7.32 10.79
N LYS A 105 4.40 -8.40 10.60
CA LYS A 105 5.04 -9.14 11.69
C LYS A 105 6.27 -8.42 12.23
N TYR A 106 7.09 -7.83 11.36
CA TYR A 106 8.38 -7.26 11.78
C TYR A 106 8.34 -5.79 12.15
N ALA A 107 7.32 -5.04 11.75
CA ALA A 107 7.18 -3.65 12.15
C ALA A 107 7.24 -3.41 13.68
N PRO A 108 6.75 -4.29 14.57
CA PRO A 108 6.88 -4.12 16.01
C PRO A 108 8.28 -4.42 16.58
N CYS A 109 9.20 -5.01 15.79
CA CYS A 109 10.54 -5.32 16.26
C CYS A 109 11.38 -4.07 16.51
N GLY A 110 11.05 -2.94 15.86
CA GLY A 110 11.75 -1.68 15.98
C GLY A 110 11.12 -0.59 15.13
N GLU A 111 11.89 0.47 14.83
CA GLU A 111 11.38 1.57 14.02
C GLU A 111 11.26 1.17 12.53
N THR A 112 10.24 1.72 11.89
CA THR A 112 10.01 1.58 10.45
C THR A 112 10.36 2.89 9.75
N ALA A 113 11.37 2.87 8.88
CA ALA A 113 11.66 3.98 7.98
C ALA A 113 10.84 3.87 6.69
N VAL A 114 10.49 5.02 6.13
CA VAL A 114 9.85 5.10 4.81
C VAL A 114 10.74 5.92 3.89
N GLU A 115 11.20 5.30 2.80
CA GLU A 115 12.03 5.95 1.80
C GLU A 115 11.16 6.42 0.64
N LEU A 116 11.10 7.75 0.46
CA LEU A 116 10.28 8.40 -0.58
C LEU A 116 11.14 9.16 -1.62
N ASP A 117 12.46 9.15 -1.47
CA ASP A 117 13.35 9.73 -2.46
C ASP A 117 13.11 9.04 -3.81
N CYS A 118 12.99 9.84 -4.89
CA CYS A 118 12.76 9.31 -6.24
C CYS A 118 13.88 8.37 -6.70
N ASP A 119 15.10 8.53 -6.18
CA ASP A 119 16.21 7.62 -6.42
C ASP A 119 15.96 6.19 -5.86
N ALA A 120 15.02 6.04 -4.91
CA ALA A 120 14.61 4.74 -4.34
C ALA A 120 13.34 4.16 -4.97
N TRP A 121 12.77 4.79 -5.98
CA TRP A 121 11.54 4.31 -6.59
C TRP A 121 11.78 3.11 -7.50
N LEU A 122 10.80 2.23 -7.49
CA LEU A 122 10.68 1.13 -8.45
C LEU A 122 9.48 1.37 -9.36
N THR A 123 9.59 0.93 -10.58
CA THR A 123 8.47 0.87 -11.54
C THR A 123 8.04 -0.58 -11.72
N HIS A 124 6.77 -0.86 -11.48
CA HIS A 124 6.14 -2.17 -11.69
C HIS A 124 5.47 -2.21 -13.06
N ASP A 125 5.63 -3.31 -13.77
CA ASP A 125 4.96 -3.56 -15.05
C ASP A 125 3.44 -3.42 -14.93
N ALA A 126 2.77 -2.98 -16.00
CA ALA A 126 1.32 -2.85 -16.02
C ALA A 126 0.63 -4.19 -15.77
N PRO A 127 -0.18 -4.34 -14.70
CA PRO A 127 -0.82 -5.61 -14.41
C PRO A 127 -1.90 -5.94 -15.44
N SER A 128 -1.96 -7.19 -15.87
CA SER A 128 -3.09 -7.69 -16.66
C SER A 128 -4.40 -7.63 -15.85
N ASN A 129 -5.56 -7.72 -16.52
CA ASN A 129 -6.85 -7.77 -15.81
C ASN A 129 -6.92 -8.96 -14.83
N LYS A 130 -6.40 -10.11 -15.24
CA LYS A 130 -6.37 -11.32 -14.41
C LYS A 130 -5.44 -11.15 -13.20
N SER A 131 -4.24 -10.62 -13.42
CA SER A 131 -3.28 -10.38 -12.34
C SER A 131 -3.82 -9.38 -11.32
N TRP A 132 -4.44 -8.29 -11.79
CA TRP A 132 -5.06 -7.29 -10.94
C TRP A 132 -6.19 -7.88 -10.06
N HIS A 133 -7.10 -8.65 -10.68
CA HIS A 133 -8.19 -9.30 -9.95
C HIS A 133 -7.67 -10.32 -8.93
N ASN A 134 -6.73 -11.16 -9.32
CA ASN A 134 -6.13 -12.14 -8.42
C ASN A 134 -5.42 -11.49 -7.24
N ALA A 135 -4.72 -10.37 -7.45
CA ALA A 135 -4.07 -9.64 -6.37
C ALA A 135 -5.07 -9.19 -5.30
N HIS A 136 -6.27 -8.75 -5.70
CA HIS A 136 -7.34 -8.39 -4.77
C HIS A 136 -7.90 -9.61 -4.02
N LEU A 137 -8.09 -10.74 -4.69
CA LEU A 137 -8.54 -11.98 -4.05
C LEU A 137 -7.53 -12.49 -3.02
N TYR A 138 -6.25 -12.52 -3.36
CA TYR A 138 -5.20 -12.94 -2.44
C TYR A 138 -5.09 -12.03 -1.23
N LEU A 139 -5.22 -10.71 -1.45
CA LEU A 139 -5.25 -9.75 -0.36
C LEU A 139 -6.46 -9.98 0.56
N GLN A 140 -7.63 -10.27 0.01
CA GLN A 140 -8.82 -10.56 0.82
C GLN A 140 -8.65 -11.84 1.66
N ALA A 141 -7.99 -12.85 1.11
CA ALA A 141 -7.70 -14.10 1.82
C ALA A 141 -6.72 -13.87 3.00
N SER A 142 -5.57 -13.24 2.73
CA SER A 142 -4.48 -13.07 3.71
C SER A 142 -4.73 -11.99 4.76
N ARG A 143 -5.51 -10.94 4.43
CA ARG A 143 -5.69 -9.77 5.33
C ARG A 143 -6.30 -10.09 6.71
N LYS A 144 -7.00 -11.22 6.84
CA LYS A 144 -7.63 -11.62 8.10
C LYS A 144 -6.61 -12.15 9.10
N SER A 145 -5.49 -12.68 8.61
CA SER A 145 -4.39 -13.21 9.42
C SER A 145 -3.39 -12.14 9.86
N LEU A 146 -3.51 -10.91 9.34
CA LEU A 146 -2.63 -9.80 9.73
C LEU A 146 -3.03 -9.24 11.09
N ASP A 147 -2.03 -9.00 11.94
CA ASP A 147 -2.20 -8.34 13.23
C ASP A 147 -2.56 -6.87 13.08
N ARG A 148 -3.09 -6.23 14.12
CA ARG A 148 -3.44 -4.81 14.17
C ARG A 148 -4.40 -4.37 13.06
N ALA A 149 -5.15 -5.32 12.49
CA ALA A 149 -5.98 -5.08 11.31
C ALA A 149 -7.22 -4.21 11.60
N ALA A 150 -7.70 -4.13 12.84
CA ALA A 150 -8.97 -3.48 13.17
C ALA A 150 -8.99 -1.99 12.79
N SER A 151 -8.02 -1.20 13.26
CA SER A 151 -7.96 0.25 12.98
C SER A 151 -7.77 0.55 11.48
N MET A 152 -6.92 -0.24 10.81
CA MET A 152 -6.71 -0.06 9.37
C MET A 152 -7.90 -0.53 8.55
N ARG A 153 -8.57 -1.61 8.95
CA ARG A 153 -9.83 -2.05 8.29
C ARG A 153 -10.91 -0.99 8.42
N THR A 154 -11.05 -0.38 9.58
CA THR A 154 -12.02 0.70 9.81
C THR A 154 -11.68 1.92 8.92
N LEU A 155 -10.42 2.35 8.90
CA LEU A 155 -9.98 3.45 8.05
C LEU A 155 -10.24 3.17 6.57
N MET A 156 -9.83 1.99 6.09
CA MET A 156 -10.04 1.59 4.69
C MET A 156 -11.52 1.40 4.35
N PHE A 157 -12.35 0.95 5.29
CA PHE A 157 -13.79 0.86 5.11
C PHE A 157 -14.40 2.25 4.90
N PHE A 158 -14.08 3.21 5.74
CA PHE A 158 -14.54 4.59 5.57
C PHE A 158 -14.04 5.21 4.27
N ASP A 159 -12.77 4.98 3.91
CA ASP A 159 -12.20 5.46 2.66
C ASP A 159 -12.92 4.89 1.43
N HIS A 160 -13.32 3.61 1.45
CA HIS A 160 -14.14 3.02 0.39
C HIS A 160 -15.59 3.50 0.41
N LEU A 161 -16.14 3.78 1.58
CA LEU A 161 -17.54 4.21 1.73
C LEU A 161 -17.75 5.67 1.30
N MET A 162 -16.78 6.56 1.55
CA MET A 162 -16.89 7.99 1.29
C MET A 162 -17.26 8.35 -0.15
N PRO A 163 -16.68 7.77 -1.21
CA PRO A 163 -17.07 8.05 -2.58
C PRO A 163 -18.55 7.70 -2.86
N HIS A 164 -19.04 6.61 -2.28
CA HIS A 164 -20.44 6.20 -2.45
C HIS A 164 -21.40 7.15 -1.73
N ILE A 165 -21.06 7.57 -0.51
CA ILE A 165 -21.82 8.58 0.24
C ILE A 165 -21.83 9.89 -0.52
N SER A 166 -20.68 10.34 -1.02
CA SER A 166 -20.58 11.56 -1.82
C SER A 166 -21.43 11.50 -3.07
N LEU A 167 -21.41 10.39 -3.81
CA LEU A 167 -22.25 10.20 -5.00
C LEU A 167 -23.74 10.26 -4.65
N ILE A 168 -24.18 9.56 -3.61
CA ILE A 168 -25.57 9.57 -3.15
C ILE A 168 -25.98 10.98 -2.73
N ALA A 169 -25.13 11.69 -1.99
CA ALA A 169 -25.38 13.07 -1.58
C ALA A 169 -25.50 14.01 -2.80
N SER A 170 -24.60 13.88 -3.78
CA SER A 170 -24.68 14.67 -5.02
C SER A 170 -25.97 14.42 -5.78
N ILE A 171 -26.39 13.16 -5.92
CA ILE A 171 -27.67 12.81 -6.57
C ILE A 171 -28.87 13.40 -5.79
N ALA A 172 -28.84 13.34 -4.46
CA ALA A 172 -29.90 13.90 -3.64
C ALA A 172 -30.01 15.44 -3.76
N VAL A 173 -28.84 16.13 -3.75
CA VAL A 173 -28.80 17.58 -3.93
C VAL A 173 -29.24 17.98 -5.34
N LEU A 174 -28.83 17.24 -6.36
CA LEU A 174 -29.28 17.45 -7.75
C LEU A 174 -30.81 17.29 -7.87
N ALA A 175 -31.36 16.22 -7.34
CA ALA A 175 -32.82 15.97 -7.37
C ALA A 175 -33.59 17.08 -6.62
N TYR A 176 -33.11 17.49 -5.45
CA TYR A 176 -33.70 18.58 -4.68
C TYR A 176 -33.65 19.91 -5.44
N GLY A 177 -32.47 20.25 -6.03
CA GLY A 177 -32.31 21.48 -6.82
C GLY A 177 -33.25 21.55 -8.04
N ILE A 178 -33.46 20.42 -8.73
CA ILE A 178 -34.43 20.32 -9.83
C ILE A 178 -35.86 20.52 -9.34
N LEU A 179 -36.25 19.88 -8.23
CA LEU A 179 -37.60 19.99 -7.66
C LEU A 179 -37.91 21.39 -7.16
N THR A 180 -36.92 22.10 -6.61
CA THR A 180 -37.09 23.48 -6.11
C THR A 180 -36.80 24.54 -7.15
N GLN A 181 -36.42 24.15 -8.37
CA GLN A 181 -35.98 25.04 -9.46
C GLN A 181 -34.77 25.92 -9.08
N ASP A 182 -33.96 25.46 -8.13
CA ASP A 182 -32.73 26.14 -7.73
C ASP A 182 -31.57 25.69 -8.62
N TRP A 183 -31.33 26.45 -9.69
CA TRP A 183 -30.31 26.17 -10.70
C TRP A 183 -28.88 26.31 -10.17
N ILE A 184 -28.67 27.08 -9.08
CA ILE A 184 -27.35 27.20 -8.45
C ILE A 184 -27.00 25.88 -7.75
N MET A 185 -27.92 25.34 -6.94
CA MET A 185 -27.72 24.03 -6.29
C MET A 185 -27.55 22.91 -7.32
N THR A 186 -28.36 22.93 -8.38
CA THR A 186 -28.26 21.95 -9.48
C THR A 186 -26.89 21.99 -10.14
N GLY A 187 -26.35 23.17 -10.42
CA GLY A 187 -25.02 23.32 -11.03
C GLY A 187 -23.85 22.96 -10.12
N CYS A 188 -24.01 23.10 -8.79
CA CYS A 188 -22.97 22.70 -7.84
C CYS A 188 -22.92 21.18 -7.57
N ALA A 189 -23.98 20.45 -7.88
CA ALA A 189 -24.07 18.99 -7.62
C ALA A 189 -23.67 18.14 -8.84
N GLY A 190 -23.62 18.68 -10.03
CA GLY A 190 -23.19 18.02 -11.28
C GLY A 190 -21.73 18.23 -11.55
#